data_24e245d2d36e68586905e913aae048a9
#
_entry.id   24e245d2d36e68586905e913aae048a9
#
_cell.length_a   1.000
_cell.length_b   1.000
_cell.length_c   1.000
_cell.angle_alpha   90.00
_cell.angle_beta   90.00
_cell.angle_gamma   90.00
#
_symmetry.space_group_name_H-M   'P 1'
#
loop_
_entity.id
_entity.type
_entity.pdbx_description
1 polymer ?
#
loop_
_entity_poly.entity_id
_entity_poly.type
_entity_poly.pdbx_seq_one_letter_code
_entity_poly.pdbx_strand_id
1 'polypeptide(L)'
;MPPSIEFLWCSYNQITSLDNLPINLKSLVCQYNKLTHLDFLPPNLEELYCASNFIVSLNNLPPRLQTLHCENNLIRTYPSNLPLTIKNLVLD
;
A
#
# COMPACT_ATOMS: atom_id res chain seq x y z
N MET A 1 -7.09 -3.30 15.89
CA MET A 1 -6.79 -1.86 16.05
C MET A 1 -8.08 -1.06 16.10
N PRO A 2 -8.09 0.06 16.81
CA PRO A 2 -9.31 0.88 16.85
C PRO A 2 -9.71 1.39 15.48
N PRO A 3 -11.00 1.44 15.16
CA PRO A 3 -11.45 1.91 13.85
C PRO A 3 -11.27 3.40 13.61
N SER A 4 -10.92 4.15 14.64
CA SER A 4 -10.68 5.60 14.52
C SER A 4 -9.27 5.94 14.03
N ILE A 5 -8.38 4.96 13.91
CA ILE A 5 -7.01 5.20 13.43
C ILE A 5 -7.05 5.56 11.96
N GLU A 6 -6.43 6.69 11.61
CA GLU A 6 -6.31 7.15 10.22
C GLU A 6 -4.89 7.07 9.67
N PHE A 7 -3.90 6.94 10.53
CA PHE A 7 -2.50 6.87 10.16
C PHE A 7 -1.84 5.68 10.85
N LEU A 8 -1.13 4.83 10.09
CA LEU A 8 -0.41 3.70 10.65
C LEU A 8 0.99 3.64 10.06
N TRP A 9 1.98 3.61 10.93
CA TRP A 9 3.38 3.50 10.55
C TRP A 9 3.93 2.19 11.12
N CYS A 10 4.22 1.22 10.24
CA CYS A 10 4.71 -0.10 10.65
C CYS A 10 5.94 -0.53 9.84
N SER A 11 6.76 0.42 9.44
CA SER A 11 7.97 0.15 8.66
C SER A 11 9.03 -0.60 9.47
N TYR A 12 9.97 -1.24 8.76
CA TYR A 12 11.10 -1.94 9.36
C TYR A 12 10.68 -3.08 10.29
N ASN A 13 9.77 -3.89 9.81
CA ASN A 13 9.33 -5.09 10.51
C ASN A 13 9.51 -6.30 9.60
N GLN A 14 8.84 -7.39 9.92
CA GLN A 14 8.85 -8.60 9.10
C GLN A 14 7.43 -8.99 8.69
N ILE A 15 6.61 -8.00 8.42
CA ILE A 15 5.20 -8.20 8.09
C ILE A 15 5.09 -8.86 6.72
N THR A 16 4.33 -9.95 6.66
CA THR A 16 4.12 -10.69 5.41
C THR A 16 2.74 -10.46 4.80
N SER A 17 1.79 -9.95 5.57
CA SER A 17 0.45 -9.62 5.06
C SER A 17 -0.16 -8.50 5.88
N LEU A 18 -1.11 -7.79 5.28
CA LEU A 18 -1.79 -6.65 5.91
C LEU A 18 -3.27 -6.98 6.09
N ASP A 19 -3.55 -7.81 7.08
CA ASP A 19 -4.92 -8.21 7.38
C ASP A 19 -5.51 -7.33 8.48
N ASN A 20 -6.82 -7.13 8.44
CA ASN A 20 -7.56 -6.46 9.52
C ASN A 20 -7.09 -5.03 9.81
N LEU A 21 -6.74 -4.30 8.76
CA LEU A 21 -6.39 -2.89 8.90
C LEU A 21 -7.63 -2.08 9.30
N PRO A 22 -7.43 -0.96 10.04
CA PRO A 22 -8.57 -0.10 10.40
C PRO A 22 -9.30 0.41 9.16
N ILE A 23 -10.63 0.37 9.20
CA ILE A 23 -11.45 0.71 8.02
C ILE A 23 -11.32 2.18 7.62
N ASN A 24 -11.00 3.06 8.58
CA ASN A 24 -10.89 4.49 8.33
C ASN A 24 -9.46 4.95 8.04
N LEU A 25 -8.55 4.02 7.79
CA LEU A 25 -7.15 4.34 7.55
C LEU A 25 -7.02 5.18 6.28
N LYS A 26 -6.27 6.27 6.35
CA LYS A 26 -6.01 7.17 5.23
C LYS A 26 -4.56 7.15 4.79
N SER A 27 -3.64 6.85 5.68
CA SER A 27 -2.22 6.81 5.36
C SER A 27 -1.58 5.58 5.97
N LEU A 28 -0.86 4.81 5.16
CA LEU A 28 -0.18 3.60 5.59
C LEU A 28 1.28 3.66 5.15
N VAL A 29 2.19 3.59 6.10
CA VAL A 29 3.62 3.55 5.85
C VAL A 29 4.13 2.18 6.30
N CYS A 30 4.46 1.31 5.34
CA CYS A 30 4.85 -0.07 5.60
C CYS A 30 6.12 -0.48 4.83
N GLN A 31 7.05 0.45 4.66
CA GLN A 31 8.31 0.19 3.96
C GLN A 31 9.18 -0.80 4.73
N TYR A 32 10.04 -1.52 4.02
CA TYR A 32 11.00 -2.45 4.61
C TYR A 32 10.32 -3.55 5.42
N ASN A 33 9.41 -4.24 4.77
CA ASN A 33 8.77 -5.44 5.31
C ASN A 33 8.94 -6.59 4.31
N LYS A 34 8.12 -7.63 4.43
CA LYS A 34 8.19 -8.81 3.56
C LYS A 34 6.88 -9.05 2.86
N LEU A 35 6.17 -7.98 2.50
CA LEU A 35 4.90 -8.08 1.81
C LEU A 35 5.10 -8.60 0.39
N THR A 36 4.27 -9.53 -0.04
CA THR A 36 4.26 -10.02 -1.41
C THR A 36 3.05 -9.56 -2.20
N HIS A 37 1.99 -9.19 -1.52
CA HIS A 37 0.74 -8.75 -2.13
C HIS A 37 0.15 -7.60 -1.31
N LEU A 38 -0.69 -6.80 -1.97
CA LEU A 38 -1.42 -5.70 -1.33
C LEU A 38 -2.91 -5.97 -1.43
N ASP A 39 -3.36 -7.00 -0.72
CA ASP A 39 -4.77 -7.34 -0.67
C ASP A 39 -5.43 -6.73 0.55
N PHE A 40 -6.75 -6.51 0.46
CA PHE A 40 -7.56 -6.07 1.60
C PHE A 40 -7.18 -4.70 2.15
N LEU A 41 -6.68 -3.81 1.29
CA LEU A 41 -6.41 -2.44 1.72
C LEU A 41 -7.71 -1.69 2.00
N PRO A 42 -7.72 -0.81 3.01
CA PRO A 42 -8.95 -0.07 3.34
C PRO A 42 -9.40 0.83 2.18
N PRO A 43 -10.71 0.96 1.96
CA PRO A 43 -11.21 1.65 0.76
C PRO A 43 -10.97 3.16 0.74
N ASN A 44 -10.72 3.77 1.91
CA ASN A 44 -10.49 5.21 1.98
C ASN A 44 -9.02 5.60 2.05
N LEU A 45 -8.13 4.64 1.80
CA LEU A 45 -6.69 4.89 1.84
C LEU A 45 -6.30 5.89 0.75
N GLU A 46 -5.57 6.94 1.13
CA GLU A 46 -5.13 7.99 0.23
C GLU A 46 -3.62 7.95 -0.01
N GLU A 47 -2.84 7.47 0.96
CA GLU A 47 -1.40 7.41 0.84
C GLU A 47 -0.89 6.04 1.22
N LEU A 48 -0.07 5.45 0.36
CA LEU A 48 0.53 4.15 0.61
C LEU A 48 2.02 4.20 0.30
N TYR A 49 2.83 3.96 1.32
CA TYR A 49 4.28 3.92 1.20
C TYR A 49 4.72 2.48 1.50
N CYS A 50 4.96 1.72 0.44
CA CYS A 50 5.28 0.30 0.55
C CYS A 50 6.57 -0.08 -0.17
N ALA A 51 7.52 0.85 -0.25
CA ALA A 51 8.82 0.59 -0.85
C ALA A 51 9.56 -0.51 -0.11
N SER A 52 10.46 -1.19 -0.81
CA SER A 52 11.36 -2.19 -0.22
C SER A 52 10.60 -3.33 0.46
N ASN A 53 9.74 -3.95 -0.29
CA ASN A 53 9.05 -5.17 0.04
C ASN A 53 9.32 -6.19 -1.07
N PHE A 54 8.48 -7.22 -1.17
CA PHE A 54 8.57 -8.23 -2.23
C PHE A 54 7.27 -8.30 -3.03
N ILE A 55 6.63 -7.14 -3.24
CA ILE A 55 5.33 -7.06 -3.90
C ILE A 55 5.49 -7.40 -5.38
N VAL A 56 4.65 -8.30 -5.88
CA VAL A 56 4.74 -8.79 -7.26
C VAL A 56 3.71 -8.15 -8.18
N SER A 57 2.64 -7.59 -7.65
CA SER A 57 1.60 -6.96 -8.47
C SER A 57 0.86 -5.88 -7.69
N LEU A 58 0.23 -4.97 -8.44
CA LEU A 58 -0.54 -3.85 -7.90
C LEU A 58 -1.97 -3.90 -8.42
N ASN A 59 -2.66 -5.03 -8.19
CA ASN A 59 -3.96 -5.25 -8.83
C ASN A 59 -5.15 -4.69 -8.05
N ASN A 60 -5.08 -4.62 -6.74
CA ASN A 60 -6.25 -4.31 -5.92
C ASN A 60 -6.07 -3.02 -5.13
N LEU A 61 -5.64 -1.95 -5.81
CA LEU A 61 -5.42 -0.67 -5.16
C LEU A 61 -6.75 0.00 -4.81
N PRO A 62 -6.81 0.70 -3.66
CA PRO A 62 -8.02 1.40 -3.27
C PRO A 62 -8.37 2.53 -4.23
N PRO A 63 -9.65 2.81 -4.45
CA PRO A 63 -10.07 3.75 -5.50
C PRO A 63 -9.79 5.22 -5.22
N ARG A 64 -9.44 5.58 -3.97
CA ARG A 64 -9.14 6.97 -3.59
C ARG A 64 -7.67 7.23 -3.40
N LEU A 65 -6.81 6.28 -3.75
CA LEU A 65 -5.38 6.40 -3.54
C LEU A 65 -4.82 7.57 -4.35
N GLN A 66 -4.05 8.44 -3.72
CA GLN A 66 -3.44 9.61 -4.35
C GLN A 66 -1.92 9.50 -4.43
N THR A 67 -1.30 8.85 -3.47
CA THR A 67 0.15 8.70 -3.40
C THR A 67 0.50 7.24 -3.25
N LEU A 68 1.38 6.75 -4.13
CA LEU A 68 1.86 5.37 -4.08
C LEU A 68 3.37 5.35 -4.30
N HIS A 69 4.10 4.94 -3.27
CA HIS A 69 5.55 4.74 -3.36
C HIS A 69 5.82 3.25 -3.23
N CYS A 70 6.19 2.62 -4.33
CA CYS A 70 6.35 1.17 -4.43
C CYS A 70 7.69 0.76 -5.02
N GLU A 71 8.71 1.61 -4.90
CA GLU A 71 10.04 1.30 -5.41
C GLU A 71 10.67 0.14 -4.64
N ASN A 72 11.65 -0.52 -5.25
CA ASN A 72 12.36 -1.66 -4.66
C ASN A 72 11.42 -2.81 -4.29
N ASN A 73 10.59 -3.20 -5.23
CA ASN A 73 9.73 -4.36 -5.13
C ASN A 73 9.99 -5.30 -6.31
N LEU A 74 9.16 -6.32 -6.47
CA LEU A 74 9.31 -7.32 -7.52
C LEU A 74 8.21 -7.21 -8.57
N ILE A 75 7.70 -6.02 -8.79
CA ILE A 75 6.65 -5.78 -9.78
C ILE A 75 7.25 -5.91 -11.17
N ARG A 76 6.68 -6.81 -11.98
CA ARG A 76 7.22 -7.09 -13.32
C ARG A 76 6.41 -6.47 -14.43
N THR A 77 5.16 -6.12 -14.18
CA THR A 77 4.29 -5.54 -15.20
C THR A 77 3.76 -4.21 -14.70
N TYR A 78 3.65 -3.25 -15.59
CA TYR A 78 3.06 -1.96 -15.24
C TYR A 78 1.58 -2.17 -14.93
N PRO A 79 1.09 -1.61 -13.81
CA PRO A 79 -0.32 -1.79 -13.45
C PRO A 79 -1.24 -1.20 -14.51
N SER A 80 -2.26 -1.95 -14.91
CA SER A 80 -3.21 -1.51 -15.91
C SER A 80 -4.41 -0.77 -15.33
N ASN A 81 -4.66 -0.93 -14.02
CA ASN A 81 -5.86 -0.40 -13.36
C ASN A 81 -5.51 0.54 -12.22
N LEU A 82 -4.64 1.50 -12.48
CA LEU A 82 -4.32 2.50 -11.46
C LEU A 82 -5.56 3.37 -11.18
N PRO A 83 -5.80 3.71 -9.91
CA PRO A 83 -6.89 4.65 -9.60
C PRO A 83 -6.67 5.98 -10.30
N LEU A 84 -7.76 6.57 -10.79
CA LEU A 84 -7.70 7.85 -11.47
C LEU A 84 -7.30 9.00 -10.55
N THR A 85 -7.34 8.77 -9.24
CA THR A 85 -6.97 9.76 -8.23
C THR A 85 -5.47 9.87 -8.00
N ILE A 86 -4.66 8.98 -8.58
CA ILE A 86 -3.21 8.98 -8.35
C ILE A 86 -2.58 10.27 -8.85
N LYS A 87 -1.83 10.93 -7.97
CA LYS A 87 -1.09 12.16 -8.27
C LYS A 87 0.41 11.97 -8.12
N ASN A 88 0.84 11.12 -7.20
CA ASN A 88 2.26 10.87 -6.94
C ASN A 88 2.50 9.37 -7.01
N LEU A 89 3.24 8.95 -8.04
CA LEU A 89 3.52 7.53 -8.28
C LEU A 89 5.02 7.33 -8.43
N VAL A 90 5.59 6.47 -7.58
CA VAL A 90 6.99 6.09 -7.67
C VAL A 90 7.07 4.57 -7.81
N LEU A 91 7.50 4.12 -8.97
CA LEU A 91 7.76 2.71 -9.28
C LEU A 91 9.19 2.58 -9.81
N ASP A 92 9.73 1.37 -9.75
CA ASP A 92 11.03 1.09 -10.37
C ASP A 92 10.93 1.02 -11.89
#